data_786d13363b6bb639164bd26adc38e7d4
#
_entry.id   786d13363b6bb639164bd26adc38e7d4
#
_cell.length_a   1.000
_cell.length_b   1.000
_cell.length_c   1.000
_cell.angle_alpha   90.00
_cell.angle_beta   90.00
_cell.angle_gamma   90.00
#
_symmetry.space_group_name_H-M   'P 1'
#
loop_
_entity.id
_entity.type
_entity.pdbx_description
1 polymer ?
#
loop_
_entity_poly.entity_id
_entity_poly.type
_entity_poly.pdbx_seq_one_letter_code
_entity_poly.pdbx_strand_id
1 'polypeptide(L)'
;MEHAPEADHAAEADDASEAAEADLAADSAPVEADDPVADAPAHDEHPLVSYVLRVNGADRPVTDAWIGESLLYVLRERLGLAGAKDGCSQGECGACNVQVDGRLVASCLVPAATAAGSEVRTVEGLAADGRPSDVQRALANCGAVQCGFCVPGMAMTLHDLLEGNPAPSDLETRRALCGNLCRCSGYRGVLDAVRDVVAEREAKGAAAEQRDDADTGTPRVPHQSGPYGQDGAQA
;
A
#
# COMPACT_ATOMS: atom_id res chain seq x y z
N MET A 1 44.69 -40.67 -4.49
CA MET A 1 45.73 -40.44 -5.47
C MET A 1 45.00 -40.32 -6.79
N GLU A 2 44.78 -39.14 -7.21
CA GLU A 2 45.01 -38.72 -8.60
C GLU A 2 44.61 -37.22 -8.69
N HIS A 3 45.62 -36.44 -9.08
CA HIS A 3 45.56 -34.99 -9.20
C HIS A 3 44.79 -34.59 -10.47
N ALA A 4 43.90 -33.62 -10.36
CA ALA A 4 43.41 -32.85 -11.47
C ALA A 4 44.18 -31.51 -11.54
N PRO A 5 44.54 -31.03 -12.75
CA PRO A 5 45.45 -29.89 -12.90
C PRO A 5 44.71 -28.53 -12.80
N GLU A 6 45.42 -27.61 -12.16
CA GLU A 6 45.19 -26.20 -12.18
C GLU A 6 45.26 -25.66 -13.62
N ALA A 7 44.28 -24.89 -14.06
CA ALA A 7 44.36 -24.09 -15.26
C ALA A 7 44.56 -22.62 -14.86
N ASP A 8 45.80 -22.26 -15.02
CA ASP A 8 46.38 -20.91 -15.00
C ASP A 8 45.81 -20.10 -16.17
N HIS A 9 45.14 -19.00 -15.95
CA HIS A 9 44.94 -17.95 -16.94
C HIS A 9 45.30 -16.60 -16.33
N ALA A 10 46.60 -16.35 -16.42
CA ALA A 10 47.17 -15.03 -16.28
C ALA A 10 46.96 -14.21 -17.56
N ALA A 11 46.53 -12.99 -17.33
CA ALA A 11 46.87 -11.73 -17.98
C ALA A 11 46.96 -11.69 -19.54
N GLU A 12 46.14 -10.83 -20.13
CA GLU A 12 46.64 -9.83 -21.07
C GLU A 12 45.80 -8.55 -20.92
N ALA A 13 46.44 -7.53 -20.35
CA ALA A 13 46.05 -6.14 -20.44
C ALA A 13 46.86 -5.54 -21.60
N ASP A 14 46.20 -5.06 -22.64
CA ASP A 14 46.68 -4.12 -23.60
C ASP A 14 45.58 -3.11 -23.91
N ASP A 15 45.73 -1.94 -23.40
CA ASP A 15 46.23 -0.73 -24.04
C ASP A 15 45.48 -0.35 -25.33
N ALA A 16 44.50 0.53 -25.18
CA ALA A 16 43.99 1.39 -26.21
C ALA A 16 43.40 2.67 -25.61
N SER A 17 44.28 3.48 -25.01
CA SER A 17 44.00 4.90 -24.80
C SER A 17 44.75 5.62 -25.92
N GLU A 18 44.09 6.04 -26.97
CA GLU A 18 44.50 7.23 -27.75
C GLU A 18 43.37 7.76 -28.64
N ALA A 19 43.12 9.04 -28.46
CA ALA A 19 42.65 10.01 -29.41
C ALA A 19 41.20 10.00 -29.91
N ALA A 20 40.38 10.87 -29.31
CA ALA A 20 39.54 11.76 -30.11
C ALA A 20 39.28 13.04 -29.28
N GLU A 21 40.28 13.91 -29.23
CA GLU A 21 40.02 15.33 -28.97
C GLU A 21 39.42 15.89 -30.29
N ALA A 22 38.08 15.96 -30.32
CA ALA A 22 37.37 16.68 -31.36
C ALA A 22 37.19 18.12 -30.91
N ASP A 23 37.91 18.97 -31.55
CA ASP A 23 37.86 20.43 -31.62
C ASP A 23 36.43 20.95 -31.67
N LEU A 24 35.90 21.44 -30.54
CA LEU A 24 34.70 22.25 -30.48
C LEU A 24 35.08 23.70 -30.50
N ALA A 25 35.35 24.18 -31.71
CA ALA A 25 35.46 25.61 -31.99
C ALA A 25 34.12 26.29 -31.60
N ALA A 26 34.18 27.09 -30.59
CA ALA A 26 33.07 27.94 -30.13
C ALA A 26 32.72 28.96 -31.21
N ASP A 27 31.62 28.75 -31.89
CA ASP A 27 30.94 29.79 -32.65
C ASP A 27 30.17 30.68 -31.63
N SER A 28 30.84 31.74 -31.17
CA SER A 28 30.24 32.77 -30.30
C SER A 28 29.53 33.78 -31.20
N ALA A 29 28.27 33.50 -31.54
CA ALA A 29 27.37 34.55 -32.03
C ALA A 29 27.14 35.61 -30.93
N PRO A 30 27.15 36.92 -31.24
CA PRO A 30 26.86 37.95 -30.28
C PRO A 30 25.41 37.83 -29.84
N VAL A 31 25.22 37.66 -28.52
CA VAL A 31 23.90 37.73 -27.87
C VAL A 31 23.47 39.20 -27.99
N GLU A 32 22.44 39.43 -28.83
CA GLU A 32 21.81 40.76 -28.89
C GLU A 32 21.22 41.13 -27.52
N ALA A 33 21.47 42.36 -27.14
CA ALA A 33 21.10 42.89 -25.83
C ALA A 33 19.58 42.81 -25.62
N ASP A 34 19.27 42.29 -24.50
CA ASP A 34 17.99 42.16 -23.80
C ASP A 34 17.12 43.41 -23.99
N ASP A 35 16.01 43.24 -24.73
CA ASP A 35 14.85 44.11 -24.57
C ASP A 35 14.30 43.89 -23.16
N PRO A 36 13.94 44.97 -22.42
CA PRO A 36 13.36 44.80 -21.10
C PRO A 36 12.04 44.05 -21.24
N VAL A 37 12.08 42.79 -20.86
CA VAL A 37 10.88 41.96 -20.70
C VAL A 37 9.97 42.74 -19.76
N ALA A 38 8.85 43.26 -20.31
CA ALA A 38 7.81 43.88 -19.53
C ALA A 38 7.47 42.94 -18.36
N ASP A 39 7.42 43.56 -17.18
CA ASP A 39 7.15 42.93 -15.89
C ASP A 39 5.89 42.03 -16.02
N ALA A 40 6.12 40.77 -16.39
CA ALA A 40 5.06 39.79 -16.39
C ALA A 40 4.63 39.63 -14.92
N PRO A 41 3.32 39.65 -14.61
CA PRO A 41 2.89 39.47 -13.23
C PRO A 41 3.60 38.26 -12.68
N ALA A 42 4.25 38.39 -11.53
CA ALA A 42 4.95 37.31 -10.87
C ALA A 42 3.97 36.13 -10.73
N HIS A 43 4.08 35.18 -11.65
CA HIS A 43 3.37 33.92 -11.52
C HIS A 43 3.94 33.28 -10.26
N ASP A 44 3.07 33.06 -9.30
CA ASP A 44 3.42 32.32 -8.10
C ASP A 44 3.97 30.96 -8.57
N GLU A 45 5.29 30.79 -8.55
CA GLU A 45 5.95 29.57 -9.06
C GLU A 45 5.44 28.32 -8.35
N HIS A 46 4.79 28.51 -7.20
CA HIS A 46 4.25 27.47 -6.34
C HIS A 46 2.82 27.79 -5.93
N PRO A 47 1.82 27.55 -6.84
CA PRO A 47 0.43 27.82 -6.50
C PRO A 47 -0.01 26.97 -5.31
N LEU A 48 -0.58 27.64 -4.31
CA LEU A 48 -1.11 27.01 -3.10
C LEU A 48 -2.57 26.63 -3.30
N VAL A 49 -2.97 25.52 -2.70
CA VAL A 49 -4.33 25.01 -2.75
C VAL A 49 -4.73 24.46 -1.37
N SER A 50 -6.02 24.61 -1.03
CA SER A 50 -6.60 24.00 0.15
C SER A 50 -7.70 23.02 -0.25
N TYR A 51 -7.72 21.84 0.36
CA TYR A 51 -8.65 20.76 0.06
C TYR A 51 -8.88 19.87 1.27
N VAL A 52 -9.83 18.95 1.19
CA VAL A 52 -10.09 17.94 2.21
C VAL A 52 -9.80 16.56 1.62
N LEU A 53 -9.03 15.76 2.35
CA LEU A 53 -8.87 14.33 2.12
C LEU A 53 -9.71 13.56 3.14
N ARG A 54 -10.37 12.50 2.71
CA ARG A 54 -11.00 11.56 3.64
C ARG A 54 -10.03 10.42 3.91
N VAL A 55 -9.35 10.47 5.06
CA VAL A 55 -8.28 9.52 5.37
C VAL A 55 -8.69 8.61 6.51
N ASN A 56 -8.74 7.29 6.25
CA ASN A 56 -9.16 6.26 7.21
C ASN A 56 -10.53 6.57 7.82
N GLY A 57 -11.47 7.01 6.98
CA GLY A 57 -12.84 7.35 7.37
C GLY A 57 -13.03 8.72 8.05
N ALA A 58 -11.97 9.53 8.19
CA ALA A 58 -12.04 10.86 8.80
C ALA A 58 -11.66 11.95 7.81
N ASP A 59 -12.42 13.05 7.80
CA ASP A 59 -12.10 14.22 6.99
C ASP A 59 -10.88 14.95 7.56
N ARG A 60 -9.88 15.15 6.74
CA ARG A 60 -8.59 15.77 7.07
C ARG A 60 -8.36 17.00 6.18
N PRO A 61 -8.54 18.21 6.68
CA PRO A 61 -8.26 19.42 5.91
C PRO A 61 -6.75 19.59 5.70
N VAL A 62 -6.39 19.97 4.49
CA VAL A 62 -5.03 20.33 4.08
C VAL A 62 -5.10 21.76 3.56
N THR A 63 -4.40 22.68 4.23
CA THR A 63 -4.41 24.10 3.90
C THR A 63 -3.06 24.54 3.39
N ASP A 64 -3.05 25.50 2.48
CA ASP A 64 -1.85 26.16 1.96
C ASP A 64 -0.79 25.13 1.49
N ALA A 65 -1.25 24.07 0.84
CA ALA A 65 -0.40 23.05 0.26
C ALA A 65 0.03 23.46 -1.15
N TRP A 66 1.29 23.24 -1.48
CA TRP A 66 1.72 23.37 -2.87
C TRP A 66 1.01 22.29 -3.71
N ILE A 67 0.45 22.69 -4.86
CA ILE A 67 -0.35 21.81 -5.73
C ILE A 67 0.43 20.56 -6.19
N GLY A 68 1.76 20.64 -6.24
CA GLY A 68 2.65 19.54 -6.62
C GLY A 68 3.08 18.61 -5.49
N GLU A 69 2.62 18.83 -4.24
CA GLU A 69 2.94 17.92 -3.14
C GLU A 69 2.39 16.52 -3.40
N SER A 70 3.23 15.50 -3.20
CA SER A 70 2.77 14.10 -3.31
C SER A 70 1.82 13.74 -2.16
N LEU A 71 0.91 12.80 -2.42
CA LEU A 71 0.04 12.25 -1.38
C LEU A 71 0.87 11.66 -0.23
N LEU A 72 2.00 11.01 -0.54
CA LEU A 72 2.93 10.51 0.49
C LEU A 72 3.42 11.63 1.41
N TYR A 73 3.86 12.74 0.85
CA TYR A 73 4.32 13.89 1.64
C TYR A 73 3.21 14.43 2.54
N VAL A 74 2.03 14.65 1.99
CA VAL A 74 0.90 15.17 2.76
C VAL A 74 0.48 14.21 3.88
N LEU A 75 0.39 12.91 3.61
CA LEU A 75 0.07 11.93 4.65
C LEU A 75 1.09 11.95 5.79
N ARG A 76 2.39 11.98 5.47
CA ARG A 76 3.45 11.90 6.46
C ARG A 76 3.69 13.21 7.20
N GLU A 77 3.91 14.29 6.43
CA GLU A 77 4.45 15.52 6.99
C GLU A 77 3.35 16.49 7.47
N ARG A 78 2.18 16.47 6.80
CA ARG A 78 1.06 17.34 7.18
C ARG A 78 0.04 16.67 8.09
N LEU A 79 -0.22 15.37 7.86
CA LEU A 79 -1.25 14.64 8.62
C LEU A 79 -0.67 13.72 9.70
N GLY A 80 0.64 13.55 9.79
CA GLY A 80 1.32 12.75 10.80
C GLY A 80 1.15 11.23 10.64
N LEU A 81 0.72 10.75 9.46
CA LEU A 81 0.54 9.33 9.15
C LEU A 81 1.82 8.77 8.54
N ALA A 82 2.77 8.40 9.41
CA ALA A 82 4.12 8.00 9.01
C ALA A 82 4.28 6.54 8.62
N GLY A 83 3.19 5.78 8.52
CA GLY A 83 3.20 4.36 8.14
C GLY A 83 3.73 4.14 6.73
N ALA A 84 3.15 4.77 5.72
CA ALA A 84 3.72 4.78 4.38
C ALA A 84 5.13 5.39 4.38
N LYS A 85 6.07 4.77 3.65
CA LYS A 85 7.50 5.16 3.69
C LYS A 85 7.94 5.75 2.35
N ASP A 86 8.80 6.75 2.44
CA ASP A 86 9.51 7.28 1.27
C ASP A 86 10.78 6.45 1.03
N GLY A 87 10.78 5.67 -0.05
CA GLY A 87 11.89 4.79 -0.40
C GLY A 87 12.56 5.15 -1.72
N CYS A 88 11.82 5.08 -2.83
CA CYS A 88 12.37 5.34 -4.16
C CYS A 88 11.87 6.66 -4.79
N SER A 89 10.75 7.22 -4.31
CA SER A 89 10.04 8.37 -4.88
C SER A 89 9.72 8.25 -6.38
N GLN A 90 9.74 7.01 -6.92
CA GLN A 90 9.58 6.70 -8.35
C GLN A 90 8.48 5.65 -8.62
N GLY A 91 7.72 5.26 -7.57
CA GLY A 91 6.63 4.29 -7.73
C GLY A 91 7.04 2.82 -7.85
N GLU A 92 8.33 2.47 -7.64
CA GLU A 92 8.87 1.13 -7.91
C GLU A 92 8.95 0.23 -6.68
N CYS A 93 9.24 0.80 -5.49
CA CYS A 93 9.55 0.00 -4.29
C CYS A 93 8.33 -0.42 -3.48
N GLY A 94 7.17 0.17 -3.68
CA GLY A 94 5.92 -0.15 -2.99
C GLY A 94 5.86 0.22 -1.50
N ALA A 95 6.92 0.83 -0.93
CA ALA A 95 6.95 1.19 0.50
C ALA A 95 5.92 2.27 0.86
N CYS A 96 5.47 3.05 -0.12
CA CYS A 96 4.49 4.11 0.00
C CYS A 96 3.06 3.70 -0.40
N ASN A 97 2.79 2.42 -0.64
CA ASN A 97 1.48 1.96 -1.09
C ASN A 97 0.37 2.33 -0.11
N VAL A 98 -0.70 2.91 -0.66
CA VAL A 98 -1.97 3.21 0.01
C VAL A 98 -3.12 2.85 -0.93
N GLN A 99 -4.35 2.84 -0.46
CA GLN A 99 -5.52 2.75 -1.33
C GLN A 99 -6.15 4.14 -1.49
N VAL A 100 -6.55 4.48 -2.72
CA VAL A 100 -7.37 5.64 -3.06
C VAL A 100 -8.62 5.12 -3.78
N ASP A 101 -9.79 5.37 -3.21
CA ASP A 101 -11.08 4.85 -3.69
C ASP A 101 -11.03 3.32 -3.94
N GLY A 102 -10.43 2.58 -2.99
CA GLY A 102 -10.28 1.13 -3.06
C GLY A 102 -9.24 0.60 -4.05
N ARG A 103 -8.42 1.47 -4.66
CA ARG A 103 -7.35 1.06 -5.59
C ARG A 103 -5.98 1.26 -4.94
N LEU A 104 -5.15 0.24 -5.00
CA LEU A 104 -3.76 0.32 -4.53
C LEU A 104 -2.94 1.24 -5.46
N VAL A 105 -2.30 2.26 -4.88
CA VAL A 105 -1.49 3.24 -5.60
C VAL A 105 -0.18 3.53 -4.87
N ALA A 106 0.85 3.89 -5.62
CA ALA A 106 2.11 4.42 -5.08
C ALA A 106 1.91 5.91 -4.73
N SER A 107 1.70 6.22 -3.46
CA SER A 107 1.36 7.58 -3.01
C SER A 107 2.45 8.63 -3.28
N CYS A 108 3.70 8.22 -3.52
CA CYS A 108 4.77 9.12 -3.92
C CYS A 108 4.58 9.71 -5.33
N LEU A 109 3.75 9.09 -6.18
CA LEU A 109 3.46 9.55 -7.54
C LEU A 109 2.10 10.24 -7.70
N VAL A 110 1.26 10.19 -6.67
CA VAL A 110 -0.07 10.82 -6.70
C VAL A 110 0.06 12.26 -6.20
N PRO A 111 -0.24 13.28 -7.01
CA PRO A 111 -0.38 14.65 -6.51
C PRO A 111 -1.56 14.71 -5.52
N ALA A 112 -1.31 15.15 -4.28
CA ALA A 112 -2.31 15.06 -3.22
C ALA A 112 -3.61 15.83 -3.54
N ALA A 113 -3.49 16.96 -4.23
CA ALA A 113 -4.64 17.76 -4.66
C ALA A 113 -5.60 16.99 -5.59
N THR A 114 -5.11 16.02 -6.37
CA THR A 114 -5.95 15.20 -7.26
C THR A 114 -6.75 14.14 -6.51
N ALA A 115 -6.37 13.83 -5.28
CA ALA A 115 -7.11 12.93 -4.39
C ALA A 115 -8.14 13.67 -3.51
N ALA A 116 -8.35 14.96 -3.74
CA ALA A 116 -9.35 15.74 -3.02
C ALA A 116 -10.74 15.10 -3.14
N GLY A 117 -11.40 14.88 -2.01
CA GLY A 117 -12.71 14.22 -1.95
C GLY A 117 -12.70 12.69 -2.09
N SER A 118 -11.56 12.07 -2.38
CA SER A 118 -11.41 10.61 -2.40
C SER A 118 -11.24 10.02 -1.00
N GLU A 119 -11.63 8.74 -0.87
CA GLU A 119 -11.33 7.93 0.33
C GLU A 119 -9.90 7.39 0.24
N VAL A 120 -9.05 7.80 1.16
CA VAL A 120 -7.67 7.33 1.26
C VAL A 120 -7.56 6.38 2.45
N ARG A 121 -7.12 5.15 2.20
CA ARG A 121 -6.83 4.17 3.26
C ARG A 121 -5.34 3.94 3.36
N THR A 122 -4.79 4.11 4.55
CA THR A 122 -3.37 3.86 4.85
C THR A 122 -3.22 2.63 5.75
N VAL A 123 -1.98 2.20 5.98
CA VAL A 123 -1.70 1.03 6.84
C VAL A 123 -2.22 1.21 8.26
N GLU A 124 -2.30 2.44 8.77
CA GLU A 124 -2.90 2.75 10.07
C GLU A 124 -4.40 2.44 10.08
N GLY A 125 -5.09 2.64 8.95
CA GLY A 125 -6.51 2.34 8.79
C GLY A 125 -6.83 0.86 8.60
N LEU A 126 -5.85 -0.03 8.56
CA LEU A 126 -6.07 -1.49 8.58
C LEU A 126 -6.37 -2.00 9.99
N ALA A 127 -5.94 -1.29 11.02
CA ALA A 127 -6.25 -1.62 12.41
C ALA A 127 -7.66 -1.17 12.78
N ALA A 128 -8.37 -1.98 13.56
CA ALA A 128 -9.69 -1.67 14.09
C ALA A 128 -9.65 -1.71 15.62
N ASP A 129 -10.15 -0.67 16.28
CA ASP A 129 -10.21 -0.56 17.75
C ASP A 129 -8.85 -0.80 18.43
N GLY A 130 -7.77 -0.31 17.83
CA GLY A 130 -6.40 -0.49 18.33
C GLY A 130 -5.84 -1.91 18.13
N ARG A 131 -6.57 -2.80 17.46
CA ARG A 131 -6.12 -4.17 17.16
C ARG A 131 -5.63 -4.27 15.72
N PRO A 132 -4.42 -4.81 15.50
CA PRO A 132 -3.90 -5.04 14.16
C PRO A 132 -4.84 -5.94 13.33
N SER A 133 -4.90 -5.69 12.02
CA SER A 133 -5.62 -6.59 11.09
C SER A 133 -5.03 -7.99 11.09
N ASP A 134 -5.74 -8.95 10.50
CA ASP A 134 -5.25 -10.32 10.31
C ASP A 134 -3.94 -10.34 9.50
N VAL A 135 -3.84 -9.54 8.43
CA VAL A 135 -2.63 -9.39 7.63
C VAL A 135 -1.46 -8.84 8.47
N GLN A 136 -1.69 -7.79 9.26
CA GLN A 136 -0.64 -7.21 10.10
C GLN A 136 -0.14 -8.20 11.15
N ARG A 137 -1.05 -8.95 11.79
CA ARG A 137 -0.68 -10.00 12.76
C ARG A 137 0.10 -11.13 12.12
N ALA A 138 -0.37 -11.63 10.97
CA ALA A 138 0.29 -12.73 10.26
C ALA A 138 1.71 -12.36 9.82
N LEU A 139 1.91 -11.14 9.26
CA LEU A 139 3.25 -10.65 8.92
C LEU A 139 4.20 -10.64 10.12
N ALA A 140 3.73 -10.25 11.30
CA ALA A 140 4.52 -10.27 12.52
C ALA A 140 4.82 -11.70 12.98
N ASN A 141 3.82 -12.58 12.99
CA ASN A 141 3.92 -13.94 13.50
C ASN A 141 4.80 -14.85 12.62
N CYS A 142 4.75 -14.68 11.30
CA CYS A 142 5.52 -15.46 10.33
C CYS A 142 6.97 -14.96 10.13
N GLY A 143 7.45 -14.03 10.96
CA GLY A 143 8.80 -13.49 10.86
C GLY A 143 9.09 -12.72 9.57
N ALA A 144 8.06 -12.18 8.94
CA ALA A 144 8.20 -11.34 7.74
C ALA A 144 8.84 -9.98 8.03
N VAL A 145 8.84 -9.57 9.29
CA VAL A 145 9.33 -8.25 9.74
C VAL A 145 10.75 -8.34 10.25
N GLN A 146 11.69 -7.59 9.65
CA GLN A 146 13.03 -7.39 10.16
C GLN A 146 13.27 -5.89 10.42
N CYS A 147 13.76 -5.11 9.44
CA CYS A 147 13.90 -3.66 9.64
C CYS A 147 12.57 -2.90 9.66
N GLY A 148 11.49 -3.48 9.14
CA GLY A 148 10.15 -2.91 9.16
C GLY A 148 9.82 -1.91 8.05
N PHE A 149 10.79 -1.46 7.27
CA PHE A 149 10.60 -0.40 6.29
C PHE A 149 9.59 -0.75 5.17
N CYS A 150 9.66 -1.97 4.63
CA CYS A 150 8.75 -2.42 3.56
C CYS A 150 7.37 -2.86 4.06
N VAL A 151 7.24 -3.12 5.36
CA VAL A 151 6.05 -3.78 5.94
C VAL A 151 4.77 -3.00 5.73
N PRO A 152 4.70 -1.67 5.91
CA PRO A 152 3.48 -0.92 5.65
C PRO A 152 2.95 -1.08 4.22
N GLY A 153 3.84 -0.96 3.22
CA GLY A 153 3.47 -1.14 1.82
C GLY A 153 3.07 -2.58 1.51
N MET A 154 3.79 -3.58 2.05
CA MET A 154 3.40 -4.99 1.91
C MET A 154 2.04 -5.29 2.54
N ALA A 155 1.76 -4.75 3.72
CA ALA A 155 0.48 -4.94 4.38
C ALA A 155 -0.69 -4.37 3.54
N MET A 156 -0.51 -3.20 2.93
CA MET A 156 -1.49 -2.61 2.03
C MET A 156 -1.70 -3.47 0.79
N THR A 157 -0.61 -3.96 0.18
CA THR A 157 -0.68 -4.82 -1.02
C THR A 157 -1.36 -6.16 -0.71
N LEU A 158 -1.03 -6.79 0.41
CA LEU A 158 -1.66 -8.06 0.80
C LEU A 158 -3.11 -7.89 1.21
N HIS A 159 -3.45 -6.77 1.86
CA HIS A 159 -4.84 -6.44 2.14
C HIS A 159 -5.63 -6.31 0.84
N ASP A 160 -5.14 -5.54 -0.12
CA ASP A 160 -5.76 -5.35 -1.44
C ASP A 160 -5.94 -6.68 -2.18
N LEU A 161 -4.90 -7.52 -2.22
CA LEU A 161 -4.95 -8.84 -2.82
C LEU A 161 -6.04 -9.72 -2.20
N LEU A 162 -6.10 -9.80 -0.86
CA LEU A 162 -7.00 -10.67 -0.12
C LEU A 162 -8.45 -10.17 -0.09
N GLU A 163 -8.68 -8.89 -0.32
CA GLU A 163 -10.03 -8.35 -0.54
C GLU A 163 -10.56 -8.70 -1.94
N GLY A 164 -9.68 -8.70 -2.94
CA GLY A 164 -10.03 -9.07 -4.32
C GLY A 164 -10.00 -10.58 -4.60
N ASN A 165 -9.17 -11.35 -3.89
CA ASN A 165 -9.04 -12.79 -4.02
C ASN A 165 -8.83 -13.41 -2.63
N PRO A 166 -9.87 -13.99 -2.02
CA PRO A 166 -9.81 -14.54 -0.67
C PRO A 166 -8.85 -15.73 -0.49
N ALA A 167 -8.51 -16.45 -1.56
CA ALA A 167 -7.66 -17.63 -1.53
C ALA A 167 -6.62 -17.60 -2.66
N PRO A 168 -5.66 -16.63 -2.63
CA PRO A 168 -4.68 -16.48 -3.69
C PRO A 168 -3.67 -17.64 -3.66
N SER A 169 -3.29 -18.11 -4.85
CA SER A 169 -2.16 -19.02 -5.01
C SER A 169 -0.84 -18.34 -4.70
N ASP A 170 0.20 -19.12 -4.45
CA ASP A 170 1.57 -18.58 -4.29
C ASP A 170 2.02 -17.72 -5.46
N LEU A 171 1.62 -18.08 -6.69
CA LEU A 171 1.97 -17.33 -7.89
C LEU A 171 1.28 -15.98 -7.92
N GLU A 172 -0.01 -15.90 -7.58
CA GLU A 172 -0.77 -14.65 -7.50
C GLU A 172 -0.22 -13.75 -6.40
N THR A 173 0.10 -14.32 -5.24
CA THR A 173 0.75 -13.59 -4.14
C THR A 173 2.10 -13.01 -4.58
N ARG A 174 2.94 -13.79 -5.26
CA ARG A 174 4.22 -13.30 -5.79
C ARG A 174 4.04 -12.19 -6.83
N ARG A 175 3.04 -12.31 -7.69
CA ARG A 175 2.72 -11.27 -8.70
C ARG A 175 2.25 -9.98 -8.05
N ALA A 176 1.40 -10.07 -7.03
CA ALA A 176 0.96 -8.90 -6.28
C ALA A 176 2.14 -8.19 -5.60
N LEU A 177 3.11 -8.95 -5.08
CA LEU A 177 4.30 -8.43 -4.41
C LEU A 177 5.42 -7.97 -5.33
N CYS A 178 5.30 -8.11 -6.66
CA CYS A 178 6.36 -7.70 -7.60
C CYS A 178 6.78 -6.23 -7.44
N GLY A 179 5.85 -5.35 -7.07
CA GLY A 179 6.12 -3.94 -6.79
C GLY A 179 6.51 -3.62 -5.34
N ASN A 180 6.78 -4.63 -4.48
CA ASN A 180 7.16 -4.42 -3.08
C ASN A 180 8.56 -4.92 -2.84
N LEU A 181 9.55 -4.01 -2.78
CA LEU A 181 10.95 -4.38 -2.62
C LEU A 181 11.35 -4.53 -1.16
N CYS A 182 12.00 -5.65 -0.84
CA CYS A 182 12.55 -5.91 0.48
C CYS A 182 13.93 -6.58 0.38
N ARG A 183 14.92 -6.02 1.08
CA ARG A 183 16.27 -6.58 1.16
C ARG A 183 16.40 -7.66 2.25
N CYS A 184 15.54 -7.62 3.26
CA CYS A 184 15.74 -8.39 4.51
C CYS A 184 15.00 -9.73 4.52
N SER A 185 13.68 -9.74 4.18
CA SER A 185 12.78 -10.86 4.51
C SER A 185 12.95 -12.09 3.63
N GLY A 186 13.49 -11.94 2.41
CA GLY A 186 13.49 -13.00 1.39
C GLY A 186 12.10 -13.48 0.99
N TYR A 187 11.04 -12.75 1.39
CA TYR A 187 9.62 -12.98 1.09
C TYR A 187 8.99 -14.27 1.62
N ARG A 188 9.76 -15.21 2.16
CA ARG A 188 9.23 -16.49 2.65
C ARG A 188 8.18 -16.27 3.74
N GLY A 189 8.50 -15.53 4.81
CA GLY A 189 7.55 -15.21 5.86
C GLY A 189 6.32 -14.41 5.37
N VAL A 190 6.46 -13.64 4.28
CA VAL A 190 5.34 -12.92 3.68
C VAL A 190 4.37 -13.89 2.99
N LEU A 191 4.89 -14.89 2.27
CA LEU A 191 4.05 -15.93 1.65
C LEU A 191 3.38 -16.81 2.70
N ASP A 192 4.10 -17.16 3.76
CA ASP A 192 3.53 -17.92 4.88
C ASP A 192 2.42 -17.12 5.58
N ALA A 193 2.60 -15.82 5.77
CA ALA A 193 1.57 -14.94 6.33
C ALA A 193 0.27 -14.93 5.51
N VAL A 194 0.35 -14.93 4.18
CA VAL A 194 -0.85 -15.01 3.33
C VAL A 194 -1.58 -16.34 3.54
N ARG A 195 -0.85 -17.46 3.57
CA ARG A 195 -1.44 -18.78 3.83
C ARG A 195 -2.13 -18.84 5.20
N ASP A 196 -1.51 -18.28 6.22
CA ASP A 196 -2.06 -18.22 7.57
C ASP A 196 -3.36 -17.39 7.61
N VAL A 197 -3.40 -16.23 6.92
CA VAL A 197 -4.61 -15.41 6.83
C VAL A 197 -5.73 -16.14 6.11
N VAL A 198 -5.43 -16.81 5.00
CA VAL A 198 -6.42 -17.61 4.26
C VAL A 198 -7.01 -18.70 5.18
N ALA A 199 -6.15 -19.49 5.83
CA ALA A 199 -6.59 -20.56 6.72
C ALA A 199 -7.41 -20.00 7.93
N GLU A 200 -7.02 -18.86 8.49
CA GLU A 200 -7.76 -18.21 9.59
C GLU A 200 -9.16 -17.75 9.13
N ARG A 201 -9.26 -17.15 7.93
CA ARG A 201 -10.53 -16.69 7.34
C ARG A 201 -11.45 -17.88 7.02
N GLU A 202 -10.93 -18.95 6.43
CA GLU A 202 -11.67 -20.18 6.15
C GLU A 202 -12.21 -20.83 7.44
N ALA A 203 -11.37 -20.96 8.46
CA ALA A 203 -11.79 -21.52 9.75
C ALA A 203 -12.89 -20.67 10.43
N LYS A 204 -12.82 -19.34 10.33
CA LYS A 204 -13.86 -18.44 10.83
C LYS A 204 -15.18 -18.59 10.06
N GLY A 205 -15.10 -18.71 8.74
CA GLY A 205 -16.27 -18.94 7.88
C GLY A 205 -16.99 -20.23 8.25
N ALA A 206 -16.24 -21.34 8.32
CA ALA A 206 -16.80 -22.64 8.71
C ALA A 206 -17.42 -22.64 10.13
N ALA A 207 -16.80 -21.95 11.07
CA ALA A 207 -17.35 -21.81 12.42
C ALA A 207 -18.61 -20.92 12.48
N ALA A 208 -18.75 -19.95 11.59
CA ALA A 208 -19.96 -19.13 11.48
C ALA A 208 -21.13 -19.96 10.90
N GLU A 209 -20.90 -20.71 9.83
CA GLU A 209 -21.89 -21.60 9.22
C GLU A 209 -22.43 -22.64 10.23
N GLN A 210 -21.56 -23.25 11.03
CA GLN A 210 -21.95 -24.22 12.07
C GLN A 210 -22.83 -23.58 13.17
N ARG A 211 -22.64 -22.28 13.49
CA ARG A 211 -23.47 -21.58 14.48
C ARG A 211 -24.86 -21.28 13.92
N ASP A 212 -24.95 -20.87 12.67
CA ASP A 212 -26.23 -20.60 12.01
C ASP A 212 -27.05 -21.87 11.87
N ASP A 213 -26.44 -23.02 11.53
CA ASP A 213 -27.09 -24.31 11.48
C ASP A 213 -27.61 -24.78 12.87
N ALA A 214 -26.84 -24.49 13.94
CA ALA A 214 -27.23 -24.81 15.31
C ALA A 214 -28.40 -23.96 15.79
N ASP A 215 -28.45 -22.67 15.40
CA ASP A 215 -29.55 -21.75 15.78
C ASP A 215 -30.85 -22.05 15.02
N THR A 216 -30.77 -22.47 13.77
CA THR A 216 -31.94 -22.91 12.97
C THR A 216 -32.48 -24.25 13.41
N GLY A 217 -31.68 -25.08 14.11
CA GLY A 217 -32.06 -26.40 14.62
C GLY A 217 -32.86 -26.37 15.93
N THR A 218 -33.00 -25.20 16.60
CA THR A 218 -33.81 -25.11 17.83
C THR A 218 -35.27 -24.97 17.47
N PRO A 219 -36.13 -26.00 17.72
CA PRO A 219 -37.54 -25.90 17.40
C PRO A 219 -38.18 -24.80 18.26
N ARG A 220 -38.65 -23.76 17.64
CA ARG A 220 -39.51 -22.76 18.29
C ARG A 220 -40.83 -23.50 18.67
N VAL A 221 -40.98 -23.76 19.94
CA VAL A 221 -42.26 -24.29 20.45
C VAL A 221 -43.33 -23.22 20.15
N PRO A 222 -44.36 -23.57 19.36
CA PRO A 222 -45.45 -22.63 19.12
C PRO A 222 -46.10 -22.27 20.44
N HIS A 223 -46.26 -20.97 20.71
CA HIS A 223 -47.00 -20.52 21.83
C HIS A 223 -48.42 -21.05 21.76
N GLN A 224 -48.72 -22.09 22.56
CA GLN A 224 -50.10 -22.58 22.71
C GLN A 224 -50.90 -21.49 23.41
N SER A 225 -51.78 -20.82 22.65
CA SER A 225 -52.83 -19.99 23.23
C SER A 225 -53.72 -20.90 24.08
N GLY A 226 -53.76 -20.67 25.38
CA GLY A 226 -54.60 -21.39 26.32
C GLY A 226 -56.08 -21.30 25.93
N PRO A 227 -56.91 -22.29 26.36
CA PRO A 227 -58.31 -22.34 25.99
C PRO A 227 -59.08 -21.13 26.58
N TYR A 228 -59.85 -20.52 25.71
CA TYR A 228 -60.83 -19.50 26.09
C TYR A 228 -61.81 -20.11 27.10
N GLY A 229 -61.79 -19.55 28.32
CA GLY A 229 -62.84 -19.82 29.27
C GLY A 229 -64.17 -19.30 28.73
N GLN A 230 -65.11 -20.22 28.52
CA GLN A 230 -66.51 -19.89 28.38
C GLN A 230 -67.03 -19.58 29.80
N ASP A 231 -67.43 -18.37 30.05
CA ASP A 231 -68.32 -18.09 31.15
C ASP A 231 -69.62 -17.54 30.64
N GLY A 232 -70.56 -18.32 30.96
CA GLY A 232 -71.93 -18.35 30.79
C GLY A 232 -72.69 -17.12 31.26
N ALA A 233 -73.68 -16.83 30.45
CA ALA A 233 -74.83 -16.03 30.78
C ALA A 233 -75.71 -16.76 31.81
N GLN A 234 -76.23 -16.02 32.72
CA GLN A 234 -77.59 -16.14 33.31
C GLN A 234 -77.80 -15.04 34.34
N ALA A 235 -78.66 -14.18 34.23
CA ALA A 235 -80.08 -13.94 34.46
C ALA A 235 -80.41 -12.46 34.31
#